data_c7900b5a62515c96434e6a5b6cadb22b
#
_entry.id   c7900b5a62515c96434e6a5b6cadb22b
#
_cell.length_a   1.000
_cell.length_b   1.000
_cell.length_c   1.000
_cell.angle_alpha   90.00
_cell.angle_beta   90.00
_cell.angle_gamma   90.00
#
_symmetry.space_group_name_H-M   'P 1'
#
loop_
_entity.id
_entity.type
_entity.pdbx_description
1 polymer ?
#
loop_
_entity_poly.entity_id
_entity_poly.type
_entity_poly.pdbx_seq_one_letter_code
_entity_poly.pdbx_strand_id
1 'polypeptide(L)'
;MIQQESRLKVADNTGAREILCIRVLGGHHRRYARVGDIIVATVKSATPQGSVKKGEVVKAVVVRTKKPYGRDDGTLIGFDENAAVIIDNQNNPRGTRIFGPVARELRERNFMKIVSLAPEVL
;
A
#
# COMPACT_ATOMS: atom_id res chain seq x y z
N MET A 1 7.31 -8.70 4.60
CA MET A 1 7.85 -7.87 3.52
C MET A 1 7.21 -8.26 2.20
N ILE A 2 7.05 -7.31 1.32
CA ILE A 2 6.35 -7.52 0.06
C ILE A 2 7.37 -7.73 -1.04
N GLN A 3 7.13 -8.73 -1.88
CA GLN A 3 7.99 -9.02 -3.02
C GLN A 3 7.15 -9.28 -4.25
N GLN A 4 7.80 -9.51 -5.38
CA GLN A 4 7.12 -9.87 -6.61
C GLN A 4 6.21 -11.08 -6.35
N GLU A 5 4.99 -11.03 -6.87
CA GLU A 5 3.94 -12.03 -6.70
C GLU A 5 3.29 -12.09 -5.33
N SER A 6 3.65 -11.20 -4.41
CA SER A 6 2.91 -11.06 -3.16
C SER A 6 1.52 -10.48 -3.41
N ARG A 7 0.52 -11.00 -2.70
CA ARG A 7 -0.82 -10.47 -2.76
C ARG A 7 -1.07 -9.56 -1.57
N LEU A 8 -1.74 -8.44 -1.83
CA LEU A 8 -2.05 -7.45 -0.79
C LEU A 8 -3.53 -7.07 -0.88
N LYS A 9 -4.11 -6.77 0.26
CA LYS A 9 -5.42 -6.16 0.29
C LYS A 9 -5.30 -4.68 -0.04
N VAL A 10 -6.37 -4.13 -0.60
CA VAL A 10 -6.42 -2.70 -0.91
C VAL A 10 -7.20 -2.01 0.20
N ALA A 11 -6.59 -1.01 0.81
CA ALA A 11 -7.13 -0.33 1.98
C ALA A 11 -7.82 0.99 1.65
N ASP A 12 -8.39 1.08 0.44
CA ASP A 12 -9.09 2.31 0.03
C ASP A 12 -10.40 1.99 -0.65
N ASN A 13 -11.14 3.04 -1.01
CA ASN A 13 -12.47 2.92 -1.62
C ASN A 13 -12.46 3.07 -3.14
N THR A 14 -11.36 2.73 -3.80
CA THR A 14 -11.29 2.76 -5.27
C THR A 14 -12.09 1.65 -5.93
N GLY A 15 -12.48 0.65 -5.17
CA GLY A 15 -13.18 -0.52 -5.69
C GLY A 15 -12.29 -1.74 -5.84
N ALA A 16 -10.98 -1.58 -5.91
CA ALA A 16 -10.06 -2.71 -5.91
C ALA A 16 -10.06 -3.36 -4.52
N ARG A 17 -10.04 -4.69 -4.49
CA ARG A 17 -10.04 -5.45 -3.24
C ARG A 17 -8.70 -6.12 -2.99
N GLU A 18 -8.11 -6.69 -4.03
CA GLU A 18 -6.84 -7.41 -3.92
C GLU A 18 -5.96 -7.08 -5.12
N ILE A 19 -4.69 -6.91 -4.87
CA ILE A 19 -3.69 -6.65 -5.91
C ILE A 19 -2.54 -7.64 -5.77
N LEU A 20 -1.87 -7.90 -6.89
CA LEU A 20 -0.69 -8.76 -6.96
C LEU A 20 0.51 -7.90 -7.33
N CYS A 21 1.54 -7.91 -6.48
CA CYS A 21 2.75 -7.15 -6.75
C CYS A 21 3.48 -7.71 -7.95
N ILE A 22 3.70 -6.87 -8.96
CA ILE A 22 4.47 -7.25 -10.14
C ILE A 22 5.93 -6.85 -9.95
N ARG A 23 6.17 -5.66 -9.40
CA ARG A 23 7.50 -5.11 -9.30
C ARG A 23 7.59 -4.13 -8.13
N VAL A 24 8.75 -4.10 -7.47
CA VAL A 24 9.04 -3.12 -6.43
C VAL A 24 9.87 -2.00 -7.05
N LEU A 25 9.40 -0.77 -6.92
CA LEU A 25 10.08 0.41 -7.46
C LEU A 25 11.08 0.98 -6.43
N GLY A 26 11.95 1.85 -6.91
CA GLY A 26 12.80 2.65 -6.02
C GLY A 26 14.23 2.20 -5.89
N GLY A 27 14.76 1.49 -6.87
CA GLY A 27 16.18 1.15 -6.83
C GLY A 27 16.52 0.05 -7.80
N HIS A 28 17.83 -0.07 -8.05
CA HIS A 28 18.32 -1.10 -8.93
C HIS A 28 18.26 -2.46 -8.22
N HIS A 29 17.64 -3.46 -8.85
CA HIS A 29 17.47 -4.81 -8.32
C HIS A 29 16.76 -4.86 -6.96
N ARG A 30 15.81 -3.97 -6.75
CA ARG A 30 15.03 -3.96 -5.53
C ARG A 30 14.18 -5.22 -5.42
N ARG A 31 14.34 -5.98 -4.35
CA ARG A 31 13.66 -7.27 -4.16
C ARG A 31 12.42 -7.17 -3.27
N TYR A 32 12.49 -6.36 -2.22
CA TYR A 32 11.43 -6.31 -1.21
C TYR A 32 10.93 -4.89 -1.02
N ALA A 33 9.63 -4.76 -0.78
CA ALA A 33 9.00 -3.50 -0.42
C ALA A 33 8.66 -3.50 1.06
N ARG A 34 8.86 -2.36 1.69
CA ARG A 34 8.48 -2.10 3.07
C ARG A 34 7.37 -1.07 3.07
N VAL A 35 6.85 -0.75 4.28
CA VAL A 35 5.88 0.33 4.43
C VAL A 35 6.48 1.62 3.86
N GLY A 36 5.70 2.31 3.04
CA GLY A 36 6.12 3.53 2.37
C GLY A 36 6.78 3.34 1.02
N ASP A 37 7.03 2.10 0.61
CA ASP A 37 7.58 1.82 -0.70
C ASP A 37 6.47 1.71 -1.74
N ILE A 38 6.78 2.10 -2.97
CA ILE A 38 5.84 2.07 -4.09
C ILE A 38 6.06 0.78 -4.87
N ILE A 39 4.96 0.12 -5.20
CA ILE A 39 4.99 -1.09 -6.03
C ILE A 39 4.12 -0.88 -7.27
N VAL A 40 4.43 -1.64 -8.32
CA VAL A 40 3.54 -1.80 -9.47
C VAL A 40 2.79 -3.10 -9.25
N ALA A 41 1.48 -3.07 -9.41
CA ALA A 41 0.64 -4.23 -9.13
C ALA A 41 -0.48 -4.35 -10.15
N THR A 42 -1.00 -5.57 -10.29
CA THR A 42 -2.18 -5.82 -11.10
C THR A 42 -3.36 -6.11 -10.19
N VAL A 43 -4.52 -5.58 -10.54
CA VAL A 43 -5.75 -5.75 -9.76
C VAL A 43 -6.32 -7.15 -10.03
N LYS A 44 -6.40 -7.98 -9.00
CA LYS A 44 -6.89 -9.35 -9.11
C LYS A 44 -8.37 -9.47 -8.75
N SER A 45 -8.87 -8.58 -7.91
CA SER A 45 -10.26 -8.57 -7.50
C SER A 45 -10.72 -7.14 -7.30
N ALA A 46 -11.85 -6.78 -7.86
CA ALA A 46 -12.41 -5.43 -7.78
C ALA A 46 -13.92 -5.48 -7.89
N THR A 47 -14.58 -4.46 -7.31
CA THR A 47 -16.01 -4.29 -7.48
C THR A 47 -16.30 -3.80 -8.90
N PRO A 48 -17.42 -4.25 -9.52
CA PRO A 48 -17.73 -3.82 -10.90
C PRO A 48 -17.93 -2.31 -11.05
N GLN A 49 -18.31 -1.64 -9.99
CA GLN A 49 -18.66 -0.20 -9.99
C GLN A 49 -17.52 0.70 -9.55
N GLY A 50 -16.38 0.14 -9.21
CA GLY A 50 -15.25 0.92 -8.74
C GLY A 50 -14.54 1.68 -9.87
N SER A 51 -13.75 2.68 -9.49
CA SER A 51 -12.93 3.43 -10.43
C SER A 51 -11.75 2.63 -10.97
N VAL A 52 -11.35 1.58 -10.25
CA VAL A 52 -10.27 0.70 -10.64
C VAL A 52 -10.87 -0.66 -11.01
N LYS A 53 -10.49 -1.19 -12.15
CA LYS A 53 -11.07 -2.42 -12.69
C LYS A 53 -10.12 -3.61 -12.57
N LYS A 54 -10.69 -4.80 -12.51
CA LYS A 54 -9.93 -6.05 -12.50
C LYS A 54 -9.03 -6.11 -13.74
N GLY A 55 -7.78 -6.51 -13.55
CA GLY A 55 -6.80 -6.62 -14.60
C GLY A 55 -6.02 -5.35 -14.88
N GLU A 56 -6.41 -4.23 -14.30
CA GLU A 56 -5.71 -2.97 -14.46
C GLU A 56 -4.34 -3.03 -13.76
N VAL A 57 -3.33 -2.40 -14.37
CA VAL A 57 -2.02 -2.26 -13.76
C VAL A 57 -1.95 -0.91 -13.08
N VAL A 58 -1.63 -0.89 -11.79
CA VAL A 58 -1.69 0.32 -10.98
C VAL A 58 -0.40 0.46 -10.16
N LYS A 59 -0.12 1.67 -9.70
CA LYS A 59 0.87 1.92 -8.66
C LYS A 59 0.18 1.94 -7.32
N ALA A 60 0.86 1.41 -6.32
CA ALA A 60 0.35 1.39 -4.96
C ALA A 60 1.48 1.61 -3.98
N VAL A 61 1.15 2.15 -2.81
CA VAL A 61 2.10 2.29 -1.71
C VAL A 61 1.71 1.35 -0.60
N VAL A 62 2.69 0.65 -0.05
CA VAL A 62 2.45 -0.29 1.06
C VAL A 62 2.20 0.51 2.32
N VAL A 63 1.05 0.33 2.95
CA VAL A 63 0.65 1.09 4.14
C VAL A 63 0.77 0.30 5.42
N ARG A 64 0.72 -1.04 5.35
CA ARG A 64 0.96 -1.92 6.50
C ARG A 64 1.41 -3.28 6.04
N THR A 65 2.18 -3.95 6.88
CA THR A 65 2.67 -5.30 6.60
C THR A 65 2.37 -6.22 7.77
N LYS A 66 2.13 -7.49 7.47
CA LYS A 66 1.92 -8.51 8.50
C LYS A 66 3.24 -8.85 9.21
N LYS A 67 4.33 -8.91 8.46
CA LYS A 67 5.63 -9.20 9.07
C LYS A 67 6.08 -8.03 9.92
N PRO A 68 6.38 -8.24 11.21
CA PRO A 68 6.85 -7.16 12.06
C PRO A 68 8.19 -6.58 11.59
N TYR A 69 8.37 -5.30 11.83
CA TYR A 69 9.63 -4.64 11.56
C TYR A 69 10.00 -3.71 12.74
N GLY A 70 11.30 -3.48 12.89
CA GLY A 70 11.80 -2.65 13.98
C GLY A 70 11.74 -1.16 13.66
N ARG A 71 11.49 -0.36 14.69
CA ARG A 71 11.55 1.09 14.62
C ARG A 71 12.78 1.61 15.36
N ASP A 72 13.13 2.85 15.08
CA ASP A 72 14.33 3.48 15.68
C ASP A 72 14.27 3.54 17.21
N ASP A 73 13.08 3.57 17.79
CA ASP A 73 12.89 3.60 19.25
C ASP A 73 13.00 2.22 19.91
N GLY A 74 13.34 1.19 19.14
CA GLY A 74 13.50 -0.17 19.65
C GLY A 74 12.22 -0.98 19.70
N THR A 75 11.08 -0.43 19.32
CA THR A 75 9.81 -1.18 19.27
C THR A 75 9.67 -1.92 17.96
N LEU A 76 8.81 -2.95 17.98
CA LEU A 76 8.41 -3.67 16.77
C LEU A 76 6.96 -3.36 16.46
N ILE A 77 6.64 -3.24 15.18
CA ILE A 77 5.27 -3.05 14.74
C ILE A 77 4.95 -4.06 13.64
N GLY A 78 3.79 -4.68 13.76
CA GLY A 78 3.24 -5.58 12.74
C GLY A 78 1.73 -5.44 12.74
N PHE A 79 1.13 -5.77 11.61
CA PHE A 79 -0.32 -5.65 11.41
C PHE A 79 -0.92 -7.02 11.10
N ASP A 80 -2.24 -7.09 11.05
CA ASP A 80 -2.93 -8.35 10.78
C ASP A 80 -2.80 -8.81 9.33
N GLU A 81 -2.48 -7.89 8.44
CA GLU A 81 -2.46 -8.18 7.00
C GLU A 81 -1.51 -7.24 6.26
N ASN A 82 -1.18 -7.62 5.04
CA ASN A 82 -0.47 -6.75 4.11
C ASN A 82 -1.50 -5.93 3.36
N ALA A 83 -1.33 -4.61 3.33
CA ALA A 83 -2.25 -3.76 2.62
C ALA A 83 -1.55 -2.60 1.94
N ALA A 84 -2.15 -2.14 0.86
CA ALA A 84 -1.63 -1.05 0.05
C ALA A 84 -2.76 -0.10 -0.33
N VAL A 85 -2.39 1.12 -0.68
CA VAL A 85 -3.31 2.15 -1.18
C VAL A 85 -2.91 2.47 -2.60
N ILE A 86 -3.90 2.50 -3.50
CA ILE A 86 -3.65 2.80 -4.91
C ILE A 86 -3.38 4.29 -5.08
N ILE A 87 -2.31 4.62 -5.78
CA ILE A 87 -1.88 6.00 -5.99
C ILE A 87 -1.79 6.31 -7.48
N ASP A 88 -1.78 7.60 -7.80
CA ASP A 88 -1.58 8.08 -9.17
C ASP A 88 -0.08 8.36 -9.42
N ASN A 89 0.24 8.89 -10.58
CA ASN A 89 1.63 9.19 -10.96
C ASN A 89 2.24 10.32 -10.11
N GLN A 90 1.44 11.06 -9.39
CA GLN A 90 1.90 12.14 -8.51
C GLN A 90 1.95 11.69 -7.04
N ASN A 91 1.81 10.40 -6.80
CA ASN A 91 1.84 9.79 -5.47
C ASN A 91 0.68 10.22 -4.57
N ASN A 92 -0.42 10.65 -5.17
CA ASN A 92 -1.64 10.97 -4.44
C ASN A 92 -2.57 9.77 -4.44
N PRO A 93 -3.32 9.54 -3.34
CA PRO A 93 -4.28 8.43 -3.33
C PRO A 93 -5.37 8.66 -4.38
N ARG A 94 -5.72 7.60 -5.09
CA ARG A 94 -6.79 7.66 -6.10
C ARG A 94 -8.17 7.62 -5.45
N GLY A 95 -8.26 7.02 -4.26
CA GLY A 95 -9.50 7.00 -3.51
C GLY A 95 -9.64 8.19 -2.59
N THR A 96 -10.80 8.32 -1.96
CA THR A 96 -11.12 9.41 -1.04
C THR A 96 -11.15 8.97 0.41
N ARG A 97 -11.09 7.66 0.67
CA ARG A 97 -11.13 7.09 2.02
C ARG A 97 -10.09 6.00 2.16
N ILE A 98 -9.55 5.89 3.37
CA ILE A 98 -8.61 4.82 3.74
C ILE A 98 -9.27 3.99 4.84
N PHE A 99 -9.15 2.67 4.74
CA PHE A 99 -9.72 1.73 5.70
C PHE A 99 -8.63 1.12 6.57
N GLY A 100 -8.86 1.13 7.87
CA GLY A 100 -7.93 0.54 8.82
C GLY A 100 -6.72 1.42 9.10
N PRO A 101 -5.82 0.93 9.98
CA PRO A 101 -4.65 1.71 10.37
C PRO A 101 -3.59 1.74 9.27
N VAL A 102 -2.80 2.81 9.28
CA VAL A 102 -1.60 2.91 8.45
C VAL A 102 -0.40 3.18 9.37
N ALA A 103 0.77 2.77 8.92
CA ALA A 103 1.99 3.01 9.70
C ALA A 103 2.46 4.45 9.52
N ARG A 104 2.98 5.04 10.61
CA ARG A 104 3.40 6.44 10.60
C ARG A 104 4.61 6.73 9.72
N GLU A 105 5.33 5.70 9.28
CA GLU A 105 6.45 5.86 8.36
C GLU A 105 6.05 6.49 7.02
N LEU A 106 4.77 6.45 6.67
CA LEU A 106 4.26 7.11 5.47
C LEU A 106 4.46 8.63 5.53
N ARG A 107 4.44 9.21 6.73
CA ARG A 107 4.66 10.65 6.91
C ARG A 107 6.07 11.04 6.48
N GLU A 108 7.05 10.20 6.79
CA GLU A 108 8.45 10.44 6.45
C GLU A 108 8.73 10.25 4.96
N ARG A 109 7.87 9.51 4.27
CA ARG A 109 8.00 9.24 2.83
C ARG A 109 7.13 10.16 1.97
N ASN A 110 6.61 11.24 2.54
CA ASN A 110 5.83 12.25 1.82
C ASN A 110 4.45 11.79 1.35
N PHE A 111 3.85 10.84 2.06
CA PHE A 111 2.49 10.40 1.79
C PHE A 111 1.51 11.05 2.77
N MET A 112 1.60 12.36 2.92
CA MET A 112 0.80 13.10 3.91
C MET A 112 -0.69 13.02 3.64
N LYS A 113 -1.11 12.97 2.38
CA LYS A 113 -2.54 12.85 2.06
C LYS A 113 -3.12 11.52 2.55
N ILE A 114 -2.35 10.46 2.44
CA ILE A 114 -2.76 9.14 2.95
C ILE A 114 -2.87 9.19 4.46
N VAL A 115 -1.89 9.78 5.13
CA VAL A 115 -1.89 9.91 6.59
C VAL A 115 -3.10 10.71 7.06
N SER A 116 -3.44 11.80 6.35
CA SER A 116 -4.57 12.64 6.73
C SER A 116 -5.93 11.96 6.51
N LEU A 117 -6.01 11.04 5.55
CA LEU A 117 -7.26 10.31 5.27
C LEU A 117 -7.41 9.06 6.15
N ALA A 118 -6.33 8.58 6.75
CA ALA A 118 -6.37 7.35 7.53
C ALA A 118 -7.11 7.55 8.84
N PRO A 119 -7.95 6.58 9.27
CA PRO A 119 -8.67 6.68 10.52
C PRO A 119 -7.76 6.52 11.73
N GLU A 120 -6.63 5.85 11.57
CA GLU A 120 -5.68 5.61 12.65
C GLU A 120 -4.27 5.52 12.08
N VAL A 121 -3.33 6.16 12.76
CA VAL A 121 -1.92 6.13 12.35
C VAL A 121 -1.12 5.53 13.50
N LEU A 122 -0.50 4.41 13.27
CA LEU A 122 0.29 3.68 14.25
C LEU A 122 1.82 3.70 13.89
#